data_d16cfb299a8baa74edb7d5e1d5ce825f
#
_entry.id   d16cfb299a8baa74edb7d5e1d5ce825f
#
_cell.length_a   1.000
_cell.length_b   1.000
_cell.length_c   1.000
_cell.angle_alpha   90.00
_cell.angle_beta   90.00
_cell.angle_gamma   90.00
#
_symmetry.space_group_name_H-M   'P 1'
#
loop_
_entity.id
_entity.type
_entity.pdbx_description
1 polymer ?
#
loop_
_entity_poly.entity_id
_entity_poly.type
_entity_poly.pdbx_seq_one_letter_code
_entity_poly.pdbx_strand_id
1 'polypeptide(L)'
;MGKLLTIAIGSAFINNVVLSQFLGICPFLGVSKKVKTAAGMGSAVVFVITLASAVTSLIYKFMLVPLNITYLQTIVFILVIAALVQFVEMFLKKKMVSLYNALGVYLPLITTNCAVLGVALKNVQNSYNFIESVVNGLAVSVGFLVAIVIMAGIREKIEYNNVPKAFKGTPIVLVTAGLMAIAFFGFSGLK
;
A
#
# COMPACT_ATOMS: atom_id res chain seq x y z
N MET A 1 0.48 -12.89 -21.91
CA MET A 1 -0.75 -12.49 -21.18
C MET A 1 -0.92 -13.28 -19.88
N GLY A 2 -0.79 -14.61 -19.87
CA GLY A 2 -0.92 -15.43 -18.67
C GLY A 2 -0.03 -15.01 -17.49
N LYS A 3 1.26 -14.76 -17.74
CA LYS A 3 2.22 -14.33 -16.71
C LYS A 3 1.80 -13.04 -15.99
N LEU A 4 1.28 -12.04 -16.73
CA LEU A 4 0.82 -10.78 -16.14
C LEU A 4 -0.43 -10.97 -15.27
N LEU A 5 -1.35 -11.83 -15.71
CA LEU A 5 -2.55 -12.15 -14.95
C LEU A 5 -2.21 -12.90 -13.64
N THR A 6 -1.28 -13.86 -13.72
CA THR A 6 -0.79 -14.59 -12.54
C THR A 6 -0.10 -13.65 -11.54
N ILE A 7 0.74 -12.71 -12.01
CA ILE A 7 1.35 -11.70 -11.17
C ILE A 7 0.27 -10.83 -10.52
N ALA A 8 -0.72 -10.36 -11.29
CA ALA A 8 -1.76 -9.49 -10.78
C ALA A 8 -2.61 -10.16 -9.69
N ILE A 9 -3.13 -11.35 -9.93
CA ILE A 9 -3.96 -12.09 -8.96
C ILE A 9 -3.13 -12.51 -7.74
N GLY A 10 -1.91 -13.02 -7.98
CA GLY A 10 -1.00 -13.43 -6.92
C GLY A 10 -0.62 -12.29 -5.99
N SER A 11 -0.36 -11.11 -6.53
CA SER A 11 0.04 -9.94 -5.73
C SER A 11 -1.13 -9.24 -5.04
N ALA A 12 -2.33 -9.27 -5.61
CA ALA A 12 -3.51 -8.64 -5.01
C ALA A 12 -4.08 -9.45 -3.84
N PHE A 13 -4.21 -10.76 -4.00
CA PHE A 13 -4.91 -11.62 -3.03
C PHE A 13 -3.98 -12.53 -2.24
N ILE A 14 -3.09 -13.30 -2.91
CA ILE A 14 -2.26 -14.30 -2.24
C ILE A 14 -1.14 -13.64 -1.43
N ASN A 15 -0.41 -12.68 -2.03
CA ASN A 15 0.66 -11.95 -1.38
C ASN A 15 0.24 -10.51 -1.05
N ASN A 16 -0.91 -10.35 -0.40
CA ASN A 16 -1.39 -9.02 -0.01
C ASN A 16 -0.33 -8.33 0.86
N VAL A 17 0.09 -7.13 0.43
CA VAL A 17 1.19 -6.38 1.06
C VAL A 17 0.94 -6.05 2.53
N VAL A 18 -0.32 -5.84 2.93
CA VAL A 18 -0.68 -5.53 4.33
C VAL A 18 -0.81 -6.79 5.17
N LEU A 19 -1.59 -7.75 4.71
CA LEU A 19 -2.02 -8.90 5.51
C LEU A 19 -0.99 -10.04 5.52
N SER A 20 -0.20 -10.18 4.46
CA SER A 20 0.83 -11.21 4.34
C SER A 20 2.24 -10.70 4.69
N GLN A 21 2.55 -9.45 4.35
CA GLN A 21 3.89 -8.88 4.52
C GLN A 21 3.96 -7.84 5.63
N PHE A 22 2.84 -7.47 6.23
CA PHE A 22 2.73 -6.46 7.29
C PHE A 22 3.31 -5.09 6.91
N LEU A 23 3.32 -4.76 5.60
CA LEU A 23 3.76 -3.47 5.09
C LEU A 23 2.56 -2.53 4.89
N GLY A 24 2.70 -1.25 5.25
CA GLY A 24 1.62 -0.28 5.15
C GLY A 24 0.60 -0.36 6.30
N ILE A 25 1.01 -0.88 7.47
CA ILE A 25 0.15 -0.97 8.65
C ILE A 25 -0.22 0.40 9.19
N CYS A 26 0.67 1.40 9.10
CA CYS A 26 0.42 2.74 9.61
C CYS A 26 -0.85 3.39 9.03
N PRO A 27 -1.02 3.50 7.71
CA PRO A 27 -2.28 3.99 7.14
C PRO A 27 -3.43 2.99 7.33
N PHE A 28 -3.16 1.69 7.32
CA PHE A 28 -4.16 0.64 7.52
C PHE A 28 -4.85 0.75 8.89
N LEU A 29 -4.11 0.96 9.97
CA LEU A 29 -4.68 1.14 11.32
C LEU A 29 -5.19 2.56 11.56
N GLY A 30 -4.48 3.58 11.03
CA GLY A 30 -4.76 4.99 11.30
C GLY A 30 -6.04 5.50 10.61
N VAL A 31 -6.24 5.12 9.35
CA VAL A 31 -7.27 5.72 8.49
C VAL A 31 -8.52 4.84 8.32
N SER A 32 -8.49 3.59 8.80
CA SER A 32 -9.61 2.64 8.67
C SER A 32 -10.78 2.86 9.64
N LYS A 33 -11.00 4.07 10.16
CA LYS A 33 -12.12 4.36 11.09
C LYS A 33 -13.46 4.44 10.36
N LYS A 34 -13.49 4.98 9.15
CA LYS A 34 -14.70 5.13 8.31
C LYS A 34 -14.42 4.64 6.90
N VAL A 35 -15.35 3.90 6.31
CA VAL A 35 -15.23 3.35 4.96
C VAL A 35 -14.97 4.44 3.92
N LYS A 36 -15.63 5.59 4.02
CA LYS A 36 -15.45 6.72 3.10
C LYS A 36 -14.02 7.28 3.11
N THR A 37 -13.45 7.44 4.32
CA THR A 37 -12.06 7.93 4.47
C THR A 37 -11.04 6.87 4.05
N ALA A 38 -11.31 5.61 4.37
CA ALA A 38 -10.46 4.47 3.97
C ALA A 38 -10.42 4.29 2.44
N ALA A 39 -11.55 4.44 1.75
CA ALA A 39 -11.61 4.37 0.30
C ALA A 39 -10.85 5.53 -0.36
N GLY A 40 -10.99 6.76 0.17
CA GLY A 40 -10.24 7.93 -0.30
C GLY A 40 -8.73 7.76 -0.14
N MET A 41 -8.30 7.29 1.04
CA MET A 41 -6.88 6.99 1.31
C MET A 41 -6.36 5.87 0.43
N GLY A 42 -7.13 4.78 0.30
CA GLY A 42 -6.75 3.65 -0.53
C GLY A 42 -6.58 4.03 -2.00
N SER A 43 -7.48 4.87 -2.56
CA SER A 43 -7.36 5.35 -3.94
C SER A 43 -6.11 6.22 -4.15
N ALA A 44 -5.76 7.09 -3.18
CA ALA A 44 -4.53 7.86 -3.22
C ALA A 44 -3.29 6.95 -3.18
N VAL A 45 -3.31 5.91 -2.36
CA VAL A 45 -2.22 4.92 -2.26
C VAL A 45 -2.09 4.15 -3.58
N VAL A 46 -3.20 3.78 -4.25
CA VAL A 46 -3.18 3.13 -5.57
C VAL A 46 -2.43 4.00 -6.58
N PHE A 47 -2.75 5.28 -6.64
CA PHE A 47 -2.08 6.21 -7.53
C PHE A 47 -0.58 6.33 -7.23
N VAL A 48 -0.24 6.53 -5.96
CA VAL A 48 1.16 6.71 -5.52
C VAL A 48 2.01 5.45 -5.76
N ILE A 49 1.54 4.26 -5.40
CA ILE A 49 2.29 3.00 -5.61
C ILE A 49 2.52 2.74 -7.09
N THR A 50 1.51 2.95 -7.92
CA THR A 50 1.63 2.73 -9.37
C THR A 50 2.65 3.68 -9.98
N LEU A 51 2.58 4.97 -9.63
CA LEU A 51 3.52 5.98 -10.10
C LEU A 51 4.95 5.70 -9.59
N ALA A 52 5.09 5.37 -8.31
CA ALA A 52 6.37 5.02 -7.70
C ALA A 52 6.99 3.78 -8.35
N SER A 53 6.20 2.75 -8.63
CA SER A 53 6.67 1.54 -9.31
C SER A 53 7.19 1.83 -10.72
N ALA A 54 6.52 2.72 -11.46
CA ALA A 54 6.97 3.14 -12.79
C ALA A 54 8.29 3.91 -12.72
N VAL A 55 8.38 4.92 -11.85
CA VAL A 55 9.55 5.79 -11.73
C VAL A 55 10.76 5.02 -11.18
N THR A 56 10.59 4.23 -10.14
CA THR A 56 11.67 3.43 -9.53
C THR A 56 12.21 2.36 -10.48
N SER A 57 11.36 1.72 -11.28
CA SER A 57 11.78 0.76 -12.31
C SER A 57 12.61 1.43 -13.41
N LEU A 58 12.23 2.65 -13.84
CA LEU A 58 13.01 3.44 -14.79
C LEU A 58 14.40 3.80 -14.24
N ILE A 59 14.42 4.35 -13.02
CA ILE A 59 15.67 4.77 -12.36
C ILE A 59 16.59 3.57 -12.13
N TYR A 60 16.05 2.45 -11.71
CA TYR A 60 16.84 1.23 -11.52
C TYR A 60 17.53 0.82 -12.82
N LYS A 61 16.77 0.75 -13.93
CA LYS A 61 17.27 0.27 -15.22
C LYS A 61 18.23 1.26 -15.89
N PHE A 62 17.99 2.57 -15.78
CA PHE A 62 18.79 3.60 -16.47
C PHE A 62 19.94 4.16 -15.65
N MET A 63 19.85 4.15 -14.31
CA MET A 63 20.89 4.73 -13.46
C MET A 63 21.63 3.68 -12.63
N LEU A 64 20.93 2.82 -11.90
CA LEU A 64 21.61 1.94 -10.95
C LEU A 64 22.36 0.80 -11.61
N VAL A 65 21.81 0.21 -12.66
CA VAL A 65 22.46 -0.91 -13.39
C VAL A 65 23.73 -0.46 -14.13
N PRO A 66 23.72 0.60 -14.95
CA PRO A 66 24.93 0.98 -15.69
C PRO A 66 26.04 1.58 -14.80
N LEU A 67 25.67 2.15 -13.62
CA LEU A 67 26.65 2.71 -12.69
C LEU A 67 27.20 1.68 -11.68
N ASN A 68 26.72 0.43 -11.69
CA ASN A 68 27.06 -0.63 -10.71
C ASN A 68 26.87 -0.23 -9.24
N ILE A 69 25.87 0.64 -8.94
CA ILE A 69 25.58 1.17 -7.59
C ILE A 69 24.33 0.50 -7.01
N THR A 70 24.14 -0.78 -7.28
CA THR A 70 22.94 -1.53 -6.88
C THR A 70 22.80 -1.67 -5.34
N TYR A 71 23.90 -1.59 -4.59
CA TYR A 71 23.86 -1.63 -3.12
C TYR A 71 23.22 -0.38 -2.49
N LEU A 72 23.17 0.76 -3.18
CA LEU A 72 22.52 1.98 -2.75
C LEU A 72 21.04 2.09 -3.17
N GLN A 73 20.47 1.06 -3.80
CA GLN A 73 19.12 1.08 -4.35
C GLN A 73 18.05 1.53 -3.33
N THR A 74 18.16 1.10 -2.07
CA THR A 74 17.19 1.45 -1.02
C THR A 74 17.18 2.94 -0.71
N ILE A 75 18.37 3.56 -0.61
CA ILE A 75 18.52 5.00 -0.31
C ILE A 75 17.97 5.83 -1.48
N VAL A 76 18.33 5.45 -2.70
CA VAL A 76 17.85 6.13 -3.92
C VAL A 76 16.34 6.02 -4.04
N PHE A 77 15.76 4.85 -3.78
CA PHE A 77 14.31 4.66 -3.84
C PHE A 77 13.58 5.47 -2.78
N ILE A 78 14.08 5.51 -1.54
CA ILE A 78 13.47 6.34 -0.48
C ILE A 78 13.47 7.82 -0.90
N LEU A 79 14.58 8.33 -1.40
CA LEU A 79 14.70 9.73 -1.82
C LEU A 79 13.76 10.06 -2.98
N VAL A 80 13.72 9.20 -4.00
CA VAL A 80 12.86 9.38 -5.17
C VAL A 80 11.39 9.31 -4.79
N ILE A 81 10.99 8.31 -3.98
CA ILE A 81 9.61 8.16 -3.52
C ILE A 81 9.20 9.36 -2.69
N ALA A 82 10.05 9.84 -1.77
CA ALA A 82 9.76 11.02 -0.95
C ALA A 82 9.53 12.28 -1.82
N ALA A 83 10.41 12.54 -2.78
CA ALA A 83 10.28 13.67 -3.71
C ALA A 83 8.99 13.57 -4.55
N LEU A 84 8.68 12.37 -5.07
CA LEU A 84 7.50 12.12 -5.88
C LEU A 84 6.20 12.32 -5.08
N VAL A 85 6.15 11.81 -3.86
CA VAL A 85 4.96 11.94 -3.02
C VAL A 85 4.77 13.38 -2.54
N GLN A 86 5.83 14.12 -2.24
CA GLN A 86 5.72 15.56 -1.97
C GLN A 86 5.16 16.34 -3.17
N PHE A 87 5.57 15.97 -4.38
CA PHE A 87 5.00 16.56 -5.59
C PHE A 87 3.50 16.26 -5.71
N VAL A 88 3.09 15.02 -5.47
CA VAL A 88 1.68 14.61 -5.47
C VAL A 88 0.89 15.35 -4.38
N GLU A 89 1.46 15.53 -3.19
CA GLU A 89 0.85 16.28 -2.10
C GLU A 89 0.57 17.74 -2.48
N MET A 90 1.57 18.42 -3.07
CA MET A 90 1.39 19.79 -3.56
C MET A 90 0.31 19.87 -4.63
N PHE A 91 0.22 18.88 -5.52
CA PHE A 91 -0.80 18.81 -6.55
C PHE A 91 -2.20 18.62 -5.96
N LEU A 92 -2.36 17.70 -5.00
CA LEU A 92 -3.63 17.47 -4.27
C LEU A 92 -4.08 18.73 -3.52
N LYS A 93 -3.17 19.41 -2.84
CA LYS A 93 -3.44 20.66 -2.13
C LYS A 93 -3.97 21.76 -3.05
N LYS A 94 -3.49 21.82 -4.29
CA LYS A 94 -3.89 22.86 -5.26
C LYS A 94 -5.19 22.53 -6.01
N LYS A 95 -5.41 21.25 -6.34
CA LYS A 95 -6.53 20.82 -7.21
C LYS A 95 -7.70 20.19 -6.46
N MET A 96 -7.47 19.52 -5.34
CA MET A 96 -8.47 18.74 -4.63
C MET A 96 -8.51 19.07 -3.14
N VAL A 97 -8.79 20.33 -2.82
CA VAL A 97 -8.81 20.84 -1.43
C VAL A 97 -9.76 20.05 -0.52
N SER A 98 -10.89 19.57 -1.05
CA SER A 98 -11.85 18.76 -0.29
C SER A 98 -11.25 17.43 0.16
N LEU A 99 -10.54 16.74 -0.74
CA LEU A 99 -9.85 15.49 -0.42
C LEU A 99 -8.64 15.73 0.49
N TYR A 100 -7.92 16.83 0.26
CA TYR A 100 -6.81 17.26 1.11
C TYR A 100 -7.27 17.50 2.56
N ASN A 101 -8.39 18.21 2.76
CA ASN A 101 -8.94 18.46 4.08
C ASN A 101 -9.50 17.18 4.74
N ALA A 102 -10.07 16.26 3.96
CA ALA A 102 -10.57 14.99 4.46
C ALA A 102 -9.44 14.04 4.91
N LEU A 103 -8.32 14.05 4.22
CA LEU A 103 -7.13 13.26 4.55
C LEU A 103 -6.26 13.95 5.63
N GLY A 104 -6.21 15.28 5.64
CA GLY A 104 -5.61 16.12 6.69
C GLY A 104 -4.25 15.63 7.20
N VAL A 105 -4.22 15.31 8.49
CA VAL A 105 -3.03 14.83 9.23
C VAL A 105 -2.49 13.47 8.70
N TYR A 106 -3.27 12.74 7.89
CA TYR A 106 -2.87 11.43 7.38
C TYR A 106 -2.04 11.48 6.08
N LEU A 107 -1.89 12.66 5.47
CA LEU A 107 -1.05 12.82 4.27
C LEU A 107 0.41 12.38 4.48
N PRO A 108 1.07 12.72 5.60
CA PRO A 108 2.42 12.22 5.87
C PRO A 108 2.51 10.68 5.92
N LEU A 109 1.43 9.98 6.24
CA LEU A 109 1.39 8.51 6.21
C LEU A 109 1.43 7.92 4.79
N ILE A 110 1.17 8.73 3.76
CA ILE A 110 1.36 8.33 2.36
C ILE A 110 2.84 8.47 1.97
N THR A 111 3.50 9.55 2.39
CA THR A 111 4.92 9.81 2.09
C THR A 111 5.84 8.78 2.71
N THR A 112 5.59 8.40 3.96
CA THR A 112 6.39 7.42 4.72
C THR A 112 5.83 6.00 4.64
N ASN A 113 4.99 5.70 3.63
CA ASN A 113 4.34 4.40 3.53
C ASN A 113 5.33 3.31 3.11
N CYS A 114 5.61 2.41 4.04
CA CYS A 114 6.50 1.27 3.83
C CYS A 114 6.03 0.30 2.72
N ALA A 115 4.74 0.28 2.39
CA ALA A 115 4.23 -0.52 1.28
C ALA A 115 4.76 -0.02 -0.08
N VAL A 116 4.89 1.29 -0.27
CA VAL A 116 5.43 1.87 -1.51
C VAL A 116 6.87 1.42 -1.73
N LEU A 117 7.71 1.55 -0.70
CA LEU A 117 9.10 1.11 -0.74
C LEU A 117 9.20 -0.42 -0.91
N GLY A 118 8.39 -1.18 -0.17
CA GLY A 118 8.37 -2.63 -0.24
C GLY A 118 8.05 -3.16 -1.64
N VAL A 119 7.08 -2.55 -2.33
CA VAL A 119 6.74 -2.91 -3.72
C VAL A 119 7.88 -2.57 -4.67
N ALA A 120 8.53 -1.41 -4.52
CA ALA A 120 9.66 -1.02 -5.35
C ALA A 120 10.85 -2.00 -5.20
N LEU A 121 11.20 -2.36 -3.97
CA LEU A 121 12.26 -3.34 -3.70
C LEU A 121 11.91 -4.73 -4.24
N LYS A 122 10.67 -5.17 -4.09
CA LYS A 122 10.21 -6.48 -4.56
C LYS A 122 10.21 -6.57 -6.09
N ASN A 123 9.88 -5.48 -6.79
CA ASN A 123 9.99 -5.42 -8.24
C ASN A 123 11.42 -5.66 -8.73
N VAL A 124 12.41 -5.12 -8.02
CA VAL A 124 13.84 -5.35 -8.32
C VAL A 124 14.26 -6.77 -7.98
N GLN A 125 13.90 -7.28 -6.80
CA GLN A 125 14.23 -8.65 -6.37
C GLN A 125 13.70 -9.71 -7.32
N ASN A 126 12.51 -9.51 -7.87
CA ASN A 126 11.89 -10.40 -8.86
C ASN A 126 12.35 -10.13 -10.29
N SER A 127 13.27 -9.17 -10.50
CA SER A 127 13.79 -8.79 -11.83
C SER A 127 12.68 -8.48 -12.84
N TYR A 128 11.63 -7.79 -12.39
CA TYR A 128 10.49 -7.47 -13.24
C TYR A 128 10.84 -6.44 -14.30
N ASN A 129 10.33 -6.64 -15.51
CA ASN A 129 10.39 -5.65 -16.57
C ASN A 129 9.54 -4.43 -16.19
N PHE A 130 9.73 -3.31 -16.91
CA PHE A 130 8.97 -2.07 -16.67
C PHE A 130 7.43 -2.31 -16.62
N ILE A 131 6.89 -3.03 -17.62
CA ILE A 131 5.46 -3.33 -17.70
C ILE A 131 5.03 -4.22 -16.53
N GLU A 132 5.80 -5.25 -16.20
CA GLU A 132 5.55 -6.15 -15.08
C GLU A 132 5.58 -5.41 -13.74
N SER A 133 6.51 -4.46 -13.56
CA SER A 133 6.62 -3.62 -12.36
C SER A 133 5.39 -2.72 -12.18
N VAL A 134 4.90 -2.11 -13.24
CA VAL A 134 3.69 -1.25 -13.19
C VAL A 134 2.45 -2.09 -12.89
N VAL A 135 2.29 -3.24 -13.56
CA VAL A 135 1.16 -4.15 -13.31
C VAL A 135 1.20 -4.70 -11.89
N ASN A 136 2.37 -5.10 -11.40
CA ASN A 136 2.54 -5.55 -10.02
C ASN A 136 2.21 -4.43 -9.02
N GLY A 137 2.69 -3.21 -9.25
CA GLY A 137 2.39 -2.05 -8.42
C GLY A 137 0.88 -1.76 -8.34
N LEU A 138 0.19 -1.83 -9.50
CA LEU A 138 -1.25 -1.66 -9.59
C LEU A 138 -2.00 -2.78 -8.86
N ALA A 139 -1.61 -4.02 -9.05
CA ALA A 139 -2.24 -5.17 -8.41
C ALA A 139 -2.10 -5.15 -6.88
N VAL A 140 -0.88 -4.89 -6.39
CA VAL A 140 -0.60 -4.78 -4.94
C VAL A 140 -1.41 -3.66 -4.31
N SER A 141 -1.49 -2.51 -4.97
CA SER A 141 -2.21 -1.34 -4.46
C SER A 141 -3.73 -1.54 -4.44
N VAL A 142 -4.29 -2.25 -5.41
CA VAL A 142 -5.70 -2.67 -5.38
C VAL A 142 -5.95 -3.65 -4.23
N GLY A 143 -5.03 -4.61 -3.99
CA GLY A 143 -5.08 -5.48 -2.82
C GLY A 143 -5.06 -4.72 -1.50
N PHE A 144 -4.24 -3.66 -1.40
CA PHE A 144 -4.21 -2.75 -0.26
C PHE A 144 -5.57 -2.04 -0.07
N LEU A 145 -6.14 -1.49 -1.16
CA LEU A 145 -7.44 -0.81 -1.13
C LEU A 145 -8.54 -1.74 -0.62
N VAL A 146 -8.61 -2.97 -1.12
CA VAL A 146 -9.60 -3.96 -0.68
C VAL A 146 -9.43 -4.26 0.81
N ALA A 147 -8.20 -4.50 1.27
CA ALA A 147 -7.93 -4.81 2.66
C ALA A 147 -8.33 -3.67 3.61
N ILE A 148 -8.00 -2.40 3.27
CA ILE A 148 -8.32 -1.26 4.14
C ILE A 148 -9.82 -0.96 4.17
N VAL A 149 -10.54 -1.16 3.07
CA VAL A 149 -12.00 -1.00 3.01
C VAL A 149 -12.72 -2.07 3.84
N ILE A 150 -12.30 -3.33 3.73
CA ILE A 150 -12.85 -4.43 4.56
C ILE A 150 -12.61 -4.11 6.04
N MET A 151 -11.39 -3.72 6.41
CA MET A 151 -11.07 -3.34 7.79
C MET A 151 -11.94 -2.19 8.29
N ALA A 152 -12.17 -1.17 7.48
CA ALA A 152 -13.01 -0.04 7.84
C ALA A 152 -14.48 -0.47 8.05
N GLY A 153 -15.01 -1.34 7.18
CA GLY A 153 -16.36 -1.87 7.33
C GLY A 153 -16.54 -2.70 8.60
N ILE A 154 -15.54 -3.53 8.96
CA ILE A 154 -15.56 -4.28 10.22
C ILE A 154 -15.51 -3.34 11.41
N ARG A 155 -14.67 -2.29 11.38
CA ARG A 155 -14.57 -1.32 12.48
C ARG A 155 -15.85 -0.52 12.69
N GLU A 156 -16.47 -0.06 11.62
CA GLU A 156 -17.79 0.61 11.72
C GLU A 156 -18.84 -0.30 12.38
N LYS A 157 -18.83 -1.59 12.06
CA LYS A 157 -19.76 -2.55 12.69
C LYS A 157 -19.43 -2.82 14.16
N ILE A 158 -18.16 -2.91 14.51
CA ILE A 158 -17.70 -3.14 15.89
C ILE A 158 -18.05 -1.96 16.81
N GLU A 159 -18.07 -0.72 16.28
CA GLU A 159 -18.37 0.48 17.05
C GLU A 159 -19.76 0.43 17.71
N TYR A 160 -20.73 -0.25 17.08
CA TYR A 160 -22.09 -0.44 17.61
C TYR A 160 -22.23 -1.62 18.56
N ASN A 161 -21.17 -2.45 18.72
CA ASN A 161 -21.20 -3.63 19.56
C ASN A 161 -20.65 -3.34 20.98
N ASN A 162 -21.14 -4.12 21.95
CA ASN A 162 -20.72 -3.98 23.34
C ASN A 162 -19.36 -4.67 23.57
N VAL A 163 -18.28 -3.95 23.29
CA VAL A 163 -16.90 -4.44 23.46
C VAL A 163 -16.46 -4.25 24.91
N PRO A 164 -15.87 -5.26 25.57
CA PRO A 164 -15.28 -5.15 26.91
C PRO A 164 -14.27 -3.99 26.98
N LYS A 165 -14.26 -3.27 28.10
CA LYS A 165 -13.41 -2.06 28.29
C LYS A 165 -11.93 -2.32 28.02
N ALA A 166 -11.42 -3.52 28.32
CA ALA A 166 -10.03 -3.91 28.10
C ALA A 166 -9.65 -4.00 26.60
N PHE A 167 -10.60 -4.32 25.72
CA PHE A 167 -10.38 -4.44 24.27
C PHE A 167 -10.80 -3.19 23.48
N LYS A 168 -11.41 -2.21 24.12
CA LYS A 168 -11.90 -1.01 23.46
C LYS A 168 -10.75 -0.15 22.92
N GLY A 169 -10.82 0.25 21.64
CA GLY A 169 -9.81 1.10 20.98
C GLY A 169 -8.83 0.31 20.10
N THR A 170 -7.54 0.55 20.25
CA THR A 170 -6.49 -0.08 19.42
C THR A 170 -6.40 -1.62 19.55
N PRO A 171 -6.59 -2.23 20.73
CA PRO A 171 -6.47 -3.68 20.87
C PRO A 171 -7.43 -4.47 19.97
N ILE A 172 -8.69 -4.08 19.90
CA ILE A 172 -9.69 -4.77 19.05
C ILE A 172 -9.33 -4.65 17.56
N VAL A 173 -8.73 -3.53 17.17
CA VAL A 173 -8.30 -3.29 15.78
C VAL A 173 -7.17 -4.23 15.41
N LEU A 174 -6.20 -4.45 16.31
CA LEU A 174 -5.09 -5.39 16.09
C LEU A 174 -5.56 -6.84 16.04
N VAL A 175 -6.50 -7.23 16.93
CA VAL A 175 -7.11 -8.57 16.89
C VAL A 175 -7.83 -8.78 15.57
N THR A 176 -8.62 -7.80 15.12
CA THR A 176 -9.32 -7.87 13.83
C THR A 176 -8.34 -7.98 12.66
N ALA A 177 -7.27 -7.19 12.68
CA ALA A 177 -6.22 -7.27 11.64
C ALA A 177 -5.54 -8.65 11.62
N GLY A 178 -5.27 -9.24 12.79
CA GLY A 178 -4.72 -10.59 12.90
C GLY A 178 -5.67 -11.67 12.36
N LEU A 179 -6.96 -11.59 12.67
CA LEU A 179 -7.97 -12.51 12.13
C LEU A 179 -8.11 -12.37 10.61
N MET A 180 -8.07 -11.14 10.09
CA MET A 180 -8.05 -10.90 8.65
C MET A 180 -6.80 -11.50 8.00
N ALA A 181 -5.63 -11.36 8.62
CA ALA A 181 -4.39 -11.94 8.11
C ALA A 181 -4.46 -13.47 8.04
N ILE A 182 -5.02 -14.13 9.06
CA ILE A 182 -5.25 -15.59 9.07
C ILE A 182 -6.21 -15.99 7.93
N ALA A 183 -7.31 -15.25 7.74
CA ALA A 183 -8.27 -15.52 6.68
C ALA A 183 -7.63 -15.40 5.29
N PHE A 184 -6.81 -14.37 5.07
CA PHE A 184 -6.09 -14.20 3.80
C PHE A 184 -4.96 -15.21 3.60
N PHE A 185 -4.35 -15.69 4.69
CA PHE A 185 -3.35 -16.74 4.61
C PHE A 185 -3.94 -18.07 4.09
N GLY A 186 -5.23 -18.31 4.30
CA GLY A 186 -5.94 -19.44 3.71
C GLY A 186 -5.91 -19.46 2.17
N PHE A 187 -5.84 -18.29 1.52
CA PHE A 187 -5.70 -18.21 0.05
C PHE A 187 -4.28 -18.56 -0.43
N SER A 188 -3.28 -18.52 0.45
CA SER A 188 -1.90 -18.87 0.10
C SER A 188 -1.71 -20.36 -0.22
N GLY A 189 -2.63 -21.21 0.23
CA GLY A 189 -2.66 -22.64 -0.11
C GLY A 189 -3.16 -22.98 -1.53
N LEU A 190 -3.62 -21.99 -2.28
CA LEU A 190 -4.11 -22.14 -3.66
C LEU A 190 -3.00 -21.96 -4.73
N LYS A 191 -1.74 -22.10 -4.36
CA LYS A 191 -0.58 -21.89 -5.23
C LYS A 191 -0.24 -23.15 -6.01
#